data_935f5f148f439b79eaf17680012c1219
#
_entry.id   935f5f148f439b79eaf17680012c1219
#
_cell.length_a   1.000
_cell.length_b   1.000
_cell.length_c   1.000
_cell.angle_alpha   90.00
_cell.angle_beta   90.00
_cell.angle_gamma   90.00
#
_symmetry.space_group_name_H-M   'P 1'
#
loop_
_entity.id
_entity.type
_entity.pdbx_description
1 polymer ?
#
loop_
_entity_poly.entity_id
_entity_poly.type
_entity_poly.pdbx_seq_one_letter_code
_entity_poly.pdbx_strand_id
1 'polypeptide(L)'
;MGRKSFAARILALCAVLTLVGSACATGTTETTSSSGTTAAAGTGDVPNPDVLVATVNDDVFNLDPAAVNGNDVGMDVILNVYDRLVFIDAEDGSVIPQLSTEVPSQENGLLSEDGLTYTFPLREGVVFSDGTDMTAEDVKYSWDRVVEMNLPEGQAPLFENVAETRVVDDLTFEVTLNEVDASFLAFLAAHPVASVVSQDAVEANGGVVAGQPNEFMAQNMVGTGPYTLATWERGDRMTFDINPDYWGEPAHLPVRWELIVDTPATGLQAREYDIVDISPTDVPSIEPIEHAVVDTSILDLQVLQIGMNMNICEDCLPEGDTIPLDFFQDVRVRQAFNYAYNYQGMIDGILGGLGGRNSFILPVEMYGYDPDAPIYETDPARAEELFREAGYWDEGFTISIASDQTHEGFTGAALTLKDSIEALNPNFHVNVMAVPEAQFDEILATDPLPVAMWSYTSSQYSTPDAYLFDSALSDGRYGAVNSFVDGYSDPEAIDTLINSARTTLDEEERLSILSEIQNVLFEEAMWIMPANEGAPSASGEWVQGHVENPMWARPSQYWALYSK
;
A
#
# COMPACT_ATOMS: atom_id res chain seq x y z
N MET A 1 47.71 -27.55 -13.26
CA MET A 1 48.25 -27.06 -14.56
C MET A 1 47.29 -26.00 -15.05
N GLY A 2 47.53 -24.72 -15.22
CA GLY A 2 48.70 -23.88 -15.14
C GLY A 2 48.21 -22.44 -15.05
N ARG A 3 48.82 -21.73 -14.17
CA ARG A 3 48.76 -20.26 -13.99
C ARG A 3 49.11 -19.50 -15.27
N LYS A 4 48.53 -18.30 -15.48
CA LYS A 4 49.34 -17.10 -15.79
C LYS A 4 48.50 -15.82 -15.58
N SER A 5 49.02 -15.04 -14.65
CA SER A 5 48.77 -13.62 -14.37
C SER A 5 49.35 -12.73 -15.47
N PHE A 6 48.74 -11.54 -15.72
CA PHE A 6 49.52 -10.37 -16.17
C PHE A 6 49.01 -9.09 -15.52
N ALA A 7 49.97 -8.39 -14.95
CA ALA A 7 49.81 -7.16 -14.20
C ALA A 7 50.15 -5.91 -15.01
N ALA A 8 49.54 -4.81 -14.63
CA ALA A 8 49.95 -3.41 -14.62
C ALA A 8 50.60 -2.74 -15.84
N ARG A 9 50.10 -1.55 -16.19
CA ARG A 9 50.94 -0.34 -16.38
C ARG A 9 50.17 0.93 -16.15
N ILE A 10 50.68 1.71 -15.21
CA ILE A 10 50.49 3.10 -14.84
C ILE A 10 51.10 3.99 -15.92
N LEU A 11 50.55 5.17 -16.23
CA LEU A 11 51.32 6.42 -16.37
C LEU A 11 50.39 7.65 -16.38
N ALA A 12 50.72 8.61 -15.53
CA ALA A 12 50.19 9.93 -15.33
C ALA A 12 50.78 10.94 -16.34
N LEU A 13 50.14 12.07 -16.56
CA LEU A 13 50.77 13.38 -16.73
C LEU A 13 49.70 14.53 -16.62
N CYS A 14 49.80 15.31 -15.56
CA CYS A 14 50.11 16.75 -15.40
C CYS A 14 49.24 17.81 -16.15
N ALA A 15 48.56 18.49 -15.37
CA ALA A 15 48.30 19.89 -15.04
C ALA A 15 48.78 21.00 -16.00
N VAL A 16 47.91 21.99 -16.25
CA VAL A 16 48.28 23.44 -16.36
C VAL A 16 47.14 24.28 -15.78
N LEU A 17 47.49 25.08 -14.78
CA LEU A 17 46.76 26.24 -14.24
C LEU A 17 46.82 27.43 -15.19
N THR A 18 45.76 28.24 -15.26
CA THR A 18 45.88 29.69 -15.38
C THR A 18 44.76 30.42 -14.67
N LEU A 19 45.15 31.22 -13.69
CA LEU A 19 44.39 32.27 -13.02
C LEU A 19 44.31 33.54 -13.91
N VAL A 20 43.27 34.34 -13.75
CA VAL A 20 43.13 35.81 -13.71
C VAL A 20 41.62 36.10 -13.77
N GLY A 21 40.92 36.92 -13.00
CA GLY A 21 41.25 37.95 -12.05
C GLY A 21 39.94 38.65 -11.64
N SER A 22 39.91 39.13 -10.43
CA SER A 22 38.82 39.85 -9.77
C SER A 22 38.42 41.16 -10.40
N ALA A 23 37.11 41.52 -10.33
CA ALA A 23 36.68 42.89 -10.19
C ALA A 23 35.41 42.98 -9.33
N CYS A 24 35.53 43.64 -8.19
CA CYS A 24 34.42 44.08 -7.33
C CYS A 24 33.70 45.26 -7.96
N ALA A 25 32.37 45.28 -7.89
CA ALA A 25 31.59 46.51 -7.93
C ALA A 25 30.39 46.36 -6.97
N THR A 26 30.37 47.24 -6.00
CA THR A 26 29.28 47.48 -5.03
C THR A 26 28.13 48.23 -5.71
N GLY A 27 26.90 47.78 -5.46
CA GLY A 27 25.69 48.49 -5.89
C GLY A 27 24.49 48.09 -5.07
N THR A 28 23.90 49.07 -4.47
CA THR A 28 22.83 49.17 -3.49
C THR A 28 21.51 48.43 -3.84
N THR A 29 20.92 47.88 -2.79
CA THR A 29 19.56 47.30 -2.67
C THR A 29 18.47 48.30 -3.07
N GLU A 30 17.58 47.88 -3.97
CA GLU A 30 16.18 48.34 -4.01
C GLU A 30 15.27 47.12 -4.14
N THR A 31 14.44 46.96 -3.13
CA THR A 31 13.35 45.98 -3.06
C THR A 31 12.21 46.47 -3.95
N THR A 32 11.97 45.78 -5.06
CA THR A 32 10.71 45.88 -5.79
C THR A 32 10.07 44.49 -5.82
N SER A 33 8.92 44.38 -5.20
CA SER A 33 8.01 43.27 -5.32
C SER A 33 7.53 43.17 -6.77
N SER A 34 7.92 42.09 -7.48
CA SER A 34 7.32 41.74 -8.77
C SER A 34 6.43 40.52 -8.59
N SER A 35 5.17 40.73 -8.87
CA SER A 35 4.18 39.71 -9.15
C SER A 35 4.76 38.66 -10.12
N GLY A 36 4.70 37.39 -9.69
CA GLY A 36 5.14 36.25 -10.47
C GLY A 36 4.35 36.15 -11.79
N THR A 37 5.03 36.42 -12.85
CA THR A 37 4.64 35.96 -14.18
C THR A 37 5.22 34.55 -14.28
N THR A 38 4.38 33.56 -14.37
CA THR A 38 4.75 32.21 -14.78
C THR A 38 5.52 32.32 -16.09
N ALA A 39 6.81 32.04 -16.05
CA ALA A 39 7.62 31.92 -17.26
C ALA A 39 7.06 30.71 -18.04
N ALA A 40 6.59 30.94 -19.25
CA ALA A 40 6.31 29.87 -20.19
C ALA A 40 7.60 29.03 -20.33
N ALA A 41 7.49 27.75 -20.04
CA ALA A 41 8.52 26.75 -20.28
C ALA A 41 8.95 26.87 -21.74
N GLY A 42 10.26 26.85 -21.97
CA GLY A 42 10.81 26.86 -23.32
C GLY A 42 10.26 25.66 -24.09
N THR A 43 9.91 25.87 -25.35
CA THR A 43 9.49 24.83 -26.30
C THR A 43 10.68 23.92 -26.65
N GLY A 44 11.13 23.12 -25.69
CA GLY A 44 11.85 21.89 -25.95
C GLY A 44 10.84 20.89 -26.50
N ASP A 45 11.22 20.11 -27.52
CA ASP A 45 10.35 19.06 -28.08
C ASP A 45 9.84 18.15 -26.95
N VAL A 46 8.54 18.19 -26.70
CA VAL A 46 7.88 17.28 -25.74
C VAL A 46 7.99 15.86 -26.32
N PRO A 47 8.58 14.90 -25.58
CA PRO A 47 8.67 13.53 -26.07
C PRO A 47 7.27 12.91 -26.16
N ASN A 48 7.07 12.01 -27.12
CA ASN A 48 5.81 11.27 -27.28
C ASN A 48 4.55 12.16 -27.17
N PRO A 49 4.41 13.25 -27.97
CA PRO A 49 3.42 14.30 -27.71
C PRO A 49 1.97 13.81 -27.79
N ASP A 50 1.72 12.68 -28.46
CA ASP A 50 0.39 12.13 -28.74
C ASP A 50 0.02 10.92 -27.86
N VAL A 51 0.90 10.52 -26.92
CA VAL A 51 0.69 9.36 -26.06
C VAL A 51 1.41 9.54 -24.71
N LEU A 52 0.78 9.15 -23.62
CA LEU A 52 1.44 9.03 -22.31
C LEU A 52 2.12 7.66 -22.23
N VAL A 53 3.42 7.63 -21.96
CA VAL A 53 4.18 6.39 -21.79
C VAL A 53 4.51 6.20 -20.32
N ALA A 54 3.75 5.32 -19.67
CA ALA A 54 3.98 4.93 -18.29
C ALA A 54 4.61 3.53 -18.23
N THR A 55 5.37 3.24 -17.19
CA THR A 55 6.02 1.95 -17.02
C THR A 55 5.56 1.23 -15.76
N VAL A 56 5.75 -0.07 -15.74
CA VAL A 56 5.50 -0.95 -14.60
C VAL A 56 6.63 -1.98 -14.50
N ASN A 57 6.87 -2.47 -13.30
CA ASN A 57 7.96 -3.41 -13.03
C ASN A 57 7.50 -4.89 -12.97
N ASP A 58 6.20 -5.15 -12.98
CA ASP A 58 5.63 -6.50 -12.96
C ASP A 58 4.51 -6.66 -13.99
N ASP A 59 4.22 -7.91 -14.40
CA ASP A 59 3.19 -8.20 -15.43
C ASP A 59 1.81 -8.37 -14.79
N VAL A 60 0.77 -7.96 -15.50
CA VAL A 60 -0.61 -8.15 -15.08
C VAL A 60 -1.03 -9.60 -15.29
N PHE A 61 -1.60 -10.23 -14.27
CA PHE A 61 -2.08 -11.60 -14.36
C PHE A 61 -3.57 -11.69 -14.70
N ASN A 62 -4.37 -10.75 -14.22
CA ASN A 62 -5.81 -10.76 -14.34
C ASN A 62 -6.37 -9.34 -14.47
N LEU A 63 -7.43 -9.17 -15.27
CA LEU A 63 -8.13 -7.89 -15.49
C LEU A 63 -9.53 -7.87 -14.89
N ASP A 64 -9.98 -8.99 -14.29
CA ASP A 64 -11.28 -9.09 -13.65
C ASP A 64 -11.25 -8.47 -12.25
N PRO A 65 -12.01 -7.38 -11.97
CA PRO A 65 -12.07 -6.78 -10.64
C PRO A 65 -12.43 -7.75 -9.51
N ALA A 66 -13.16 -8.83 -9.82
CA ALA A 66 -13.53 -9.86 -8.84
C ALA A 66 -12.39 -10.82 -8.48
N ALA A 67 -11.31 -10.83 -9.25
CA ALA A 67 -10.21 -11.78 -9.12
C ALA A 67 -8.85 -11.12 -8.83
N VAL A 68 -8.76 -9.79 -8.89
CA VAL A 68 -7.54 -9.02 -8.57
C VAL A 68 -7.43 -8.84 -7.08
N ASN A 69 -6.29 -9.17 -6.50
CA ASN A 69 -6.00 -8.91 -5.09
C ASN A 69 -5.26 -7.56 -4.89
N GLY A 70 -5.11 -7.13 -3.64
CA GLY A 70 -4.61 -5.80 -3.29
C GLY A 70 -3.17 -5.47 -3.71
N ASN A 71 -2.38 -6.46 -4.11
CA ASN A 71 -0.96 -6.30 -4.48
C ASN A 71 -0.71 -6.43 -5.97
N ASP A 72 -1.76 -6.66 -6.77
CA ASP A 72 -1.62 -6.88 -8.21
C ASP A 72 -1.51 -5.52 -8.94
N VAL A 73 -0.51 -5.35 -9.79
CA VAL A 73 -0.36 -4.20 -10.69
C VAL A 73 -1.56 -4.02 -11.64
N GLY A 74 -2.38 -5.05 -11.80
CA GLY A 74 -3.68 -4.96 -12.48
C GLY A 74 -4.63 -3.94 -11.87
N MET A 75 -4.43 -3.55 -10.60
CA MET A 75 -5.22 -2.51 -9.95
C MET A 75 -5.10 -1.15 -10.63
N ASP A 76 -3.91 -0.78 -11.11
CA ASP A 76 -3.69 0.46 -11.88
C ASP A 76 -4.53 0.49 -13.15
N VAL A 77 -4.61 -0.64 -13.82
CA VAL A 77 -5.40 -0.80 -15.05
C VAL A 77 -6.90 -0.74 -14.75
N ILE A 78 -7.34 -1.43 -13.69
CA ILE A 78 -8.74 -1.44 -13.25
C ILE A 78 -9.19 -0.04 -12.85
N LEU A 79 -8.37 0.70 -12.12
CA LEU A 79 -8.62 2.07 -11.68
C LEU A 79 -8.95 3.01 -12.86
N ASN A 80 -8.31 2.79 -14.01
CA ASN A 80 -8.41 3.65 -15.18
C ASN A 80 -9.48 3.23 -16.20
N VAL A 81 -10.00 1.98 -16.13
CA VAL A 81 -10.97 1.43 -17.09
C VAL A 81 -12.36 1.23 -16.49
N TYR A 82 -12.43 0.98 -15.19
CA TYR A 82 -13.69 0.81 -14.49
C TYR A 82 -13.96 1.95 -13.51
N ASP A 83 -15.22 2.30 -13.36
CA ASP A 83 -15.68 3.21 -12.30
C ASP A 83 -16.34 2.43 -11.15
N ARG A 84 -16.43 3.11 -10.01
CA ARG A 84 -17.12 2.67 -8.78
C ARG A 84 -18.27 3.62 -8.44
N LEU A 85 -19.03 3.32 -7.41
CA LEU A 85 -20.10 4.24 -6.95
C LEU A 85 -19.52 5.54 -6.40
N VAL A 86 -18.44 5.43 -5.64
CA VAL A 86 -17.69 6.54 -5.04
C VAL A 86 -16.20 6.33 -5.29
N PHE A 87 -15.40 7.37 -5.16
CA PHE A 87 -13.98 7.38 -5.47
C PHE A 87 -13.20 8.15 -4.38
N ILE A 88 -11.88 8.04 -4.38
CA ILE A 88 -11.00 8.82 -3.49
C ILE A 88 -10.49 10.05 -4.24
N ASP A 89 -10.69 11.22 -3.66
CA ASP A 89 -10.12 12.46 -4.20
C ASP A 89 -8.58 12.41 -4.18
N ALA A 90 -7.97 12.87 -5.28
CA ALA A 90 -6.53 12.84 -5.45
C ALA A 90 -5.77 13.85 -4.56
N GLU A 91 -6.45 14.92 -4.11
CA GLU A 91 -5.79 16.02 -3.38
C GLU A 91 -5.83 15.80 -1.87
N ASP A 92 -6.96 15.34 -1.32
CA ASP A 92 -7.17 15.29 0.13
C ASP A 92 -7.58 13.91 0.67
N GLY A 93 -7.71 12.90 -0.21
CA GLY A 93 -8.07 11.54 0.18
C GLY A 93 -9.54 11.37 0.62
N SER A 94 -10.38 12.39 0.46
CA SER A 94 -11.79 12.30 0.82
C SER A 94 -12.59 11.43 -0.15
N VAL A 95 -13.70 10.86 0.32
CA VAL A 95 -14.62 10.10 -0.53
C VAL A 95 -15.48 11.07 -1.33
N ILE A 96 -15.44 10.95 -2.66
CA ILE A 96 -16.21 11.78 -3.60
C ILE A 96 -17.16 10.93 -4.45
N PRO A 97 -18.24 11.53 -5.02
CA PRO A 97 -19.14 10.82 -5.92
C PRO A 97 -18.44 10.43 -7.23
N GLN A 98 -18.65 9.18 -7.73
CA GLN A 98 -18.21 8.76 -9.07
C GLN A 98 -19.42 8.34 -9.91
N LEU A 99 -19.83 7.08 -9.96
CA LEU A 99 -21.09 6.68 -10.63
C LEU A 99 -22.34 7.11 -9.84
N SER A 100 -22.24 7.18 -8.51
CA SER A 100 -23.25 7.87 -7.71
C SER A 100 -23.17 9.38 -7.92
N THR A 101 -24.29 10.09 -7.83
CA THR A 101 -24.32 11.56 -7.91
C THR A 101 -24.02 12.24 -6.59
N GLU A 102 -24.14 11.51 -5.47
CA GLU A 102 -23.89 11.98 -4.12
C GLU A 102 -23.23 10.87 -3.28
N VAL A 103 -22.44 11.25 -2.29
CA VAL A 103 -21.92 10.32 -1.26
C VAL A 103 -23.01 10.15 -0.20
N PRO A 104 -23.49 8.93 0.09
CA PRO A 104 -24.49 8.70 1.11
C PRO A 104 -24.05 9.15 2.51
N SER A 105 -24.91 9.89 3.19
CA SER A 105 -24.74 10.31 4.58
C SER A 105 -26.11 10.40 5.29
N GLN A 106 -26.09 10.41 6.61
CA GLN A 106 -27.32 10.65 7.39
C GLN A 106 -27.85 12.09 7.17
N GLU A 107 -26.96 13.05 6.89
CA GLU A 107 -27.32 14.44 6.66
C GLU A 107 -28.17 14.62 5.39
N ASN A 108 -27.77 13.95 4.28
CA ASN A 108 -28.55 14.02 3.02
C ASN A 108 -29.66 12.97 2.93
N GLY A 109 -29.82 12.11 3.96
CA GLY A 109 -30.83 11.08 4.05
C GLY A 109 -30.62 9.87 3.14
N LEU A 110 -29.44 9.74 2.53
CA LEU A 110 -29.06 8.59 1.70
C LEU A 110 -28.42 7.45 2.54
N LEU A 111 -28.10 7.70 3.79
CA LEU A 111 -27.79 6.70 4.81
C LEU A 111 -28.92 6.69 5.84
N SER A 112 -29.48 5.53 6.13
CA SER A 112 -30.55 5.37 7.11
C SER A 112 -30.14 5.81 8.52
N GLU A 113 -31.14 6.16 9.37
CA GLU A 113 -30.89 6.61 10.75
C GLU A 113 -30.17 5.55 11.62
N ASP A 114 -30.36 4.26 11.31
CA ASP A 114 -29.68 3.16 11.99
C ASP A 114 -28.29 2.86 11.42
N GLY A 115 -27.85 3.59 10.38
CA GLY A 115 -26.53 3.44 9.77
C GLY A 115 -26.33 2.18 8.93
N LEU A 116 -27.41 1.46 8.60
CA LEU A 116 -27.29 0.16 7.93
C LEU A 116 -27.58 0.21 6.42
N THR A 117 -28.45 1.12 5.95
CA THR A 117 -28.87 1.13 4.56
C THR A 117 -28.35 2.35 3.83
N TYR A 118 -27.58 2.12 2.79
CA TYR A 118 -27.01 3.13 1.90
C TYR A 118 -27.77 3.14 0.59
N THR A 119 -28.22 4.33 0.15
CA THR A 119 -28.88 4.56 -1.13
C THR A 119 -27.97 5.37 -2.05
N PHE A 120 -27.73 4.86 -3.24
CA PHE A 120 -26.87 5.49 -4.25
C PHE A 120 -27.71 5.93 -5.45
N PRO A 121 -27.99 7.23 -5.62
CA PRO A 121 -28.57 7.77 -6.84
C PRO A 121 -27.51 7.77 -7.94
N LEU A 122 -27.75 7.09 -9.06
CA LEU A 122 -26.79 6.91 -10.15
C LEU A 122 -26.89 8.03 -11.20
N ARG A 123 -25.79 8.25 -11.91
CA ARG A 123 -25.72 9.18 -13.04
C ARG A 123 -26.52 8.64 -14.21
N GLU A 124 -27.30 9.51 -14.86
CA GLU A 124 -28.04 9.21 -16.08
C GLU A 124 -27.12 9.25 -17.31
N GLY A 125 -27.30 8.32 -18.24
CA GLY A 125 -26.63 8.32 -19.55
C GLY A 125 -25.18 7.82 -19.51
N VAL A 126 -24.75 7.14 -18.43
CA VAL A 126 -23.47 6.42 -18.40
C VAL A 126 -23.58 5.18 -19.28
N VAL A 127 -22.56 4.95 -20.14
CA VAL A 127 -22.51 3.78 -21.02
C VAL A 127 -21.19 3.03 -20.81
N PHE A 128 -21.26 1.71 -20.95
CA PHE A 128 -20.06 0.89 -20.99
C PHE A 128 -19.32 1.01 -22.33
N SER A 129 -18.05 0.63 -22.37
CA SER A 129 -17.22 0.69 -23.57
C SER A 129 -17.71 -0.20 -24.75
N ASP A 130 -18.65 -1.11 -24.51
CA ASP A 130 -19.34 -1.88 -25.53
C ASP A 130 -20.62 -1.18 -26.07
N GLY A 131 -20.98 -0.03 -25.51
CA GLY A 131 -22.13 0.80 -25.90
C GLY A 131 -23.44 0.43 -25.20
N THR A 132 -23.43 -0.47 -24.23
CA THR A 132 -24.62 -0.76 -23.40
C THR A 132 -24.79 0.29 -22.30
N ASP A 133 -26.05 0.60 -21.94
CA ASP A 133 -26.38 1.55 -20.88
C ASP A 133 -26.05 0.93 -19.50
N MET A 134 -25.42 1.70 -18.61
CA MET A 134 -25.19 1.32 -17.22
C MET A 134 -26.42 1.64 -16.37
N THR A 135 -26.85 0.68 -15.57
CA THR A 135 -27.99 0.79 -14.66
C THR A 135 -27.67 0.25 -13.27
N ALA A 136 -28.61 0.39 -12.34
CA ALA A 136 -28.51 -0.18 -10.99
C ALA A 136 -28.47 -1.72 -11.00
N GLU A 137 -28.96 -2.38 -12.05
CA GLU A 137 -28.83 -3.84 -12.22
C GLU A 137 -27.37 -4.24 -12.43
N ASP A 138 -26.56 -3.46 -13.16
CA ASP A 138 -25.14 -3.72 -13.35
C ASP A 138 -24.35 -3.57 -12.05
N VAL A 139 -24.70 -2.57 -11.23
CA VAL A 139 -24.10 -2.39 -9.89
C VAL A 139 -24.37 -3.62 -9.01
N LYS A 140 -25.65 -4.01 -8.93
CA LYS A 140 -26.06 -5.19 -8.17
C LYS A 140 -25.36 -6.44 -8.69
N TYR A 141 -25.37 -6.65 -9.99
CA TYR A 141 -24.72 -7.80 -10.64
C TYR A 141 -23.24 -7.85 -10.31
N SER A 142 -22.55 -6.71 -10.38
CA SER A 142 -21.11 -6.65 -10.14
C SER A 142 -20.71 -7.12 -8.75
N TRP A 143 -21.48 -6.79 -7.71
CA TRP A 143 -21.20 -7.20 -6.34
C TRP A 143 -21.68 -8.63 -6.05
N ASP A 144 -22.88 -8.97 -6.50
CA ASP A 144 -23.45 -10.31 -6.31
C ASP A 144 -22.56 -11.39 -6.97
N ARG A 145 -21.98 -11.09 -8.16
CA ARG A 145 -21.09 -12.03 -8.84
C ARG A 145 -19.81 -12.34 -8.06
N VAL A 146 -19.24 -11.37 -7.33
CA VAL A 146 -18.05 -11.61 -6.49
C VAL A 146 -18.37 -12.65 -5.42
N VAL A 147 -19.51 -12.47 -4.75
CA VAL A 147 -19.98 -13.40 -3.70
C VAL A 147 -20.34 -14.76 -4.29
N GLU A 148 -21.00 -14.81 -5.45
CA GLU A 148 -21.38 -16.05 -6.12
C GLU A 148 -20.19 -16.82 -6.68
N MET A 149 -19.22 -16.12 -7.27
CA MET A 149 -17.97 -16.73 -7.74
C MET A 149 -17.19 -17.34 -6.58
N ASN A 150 -17.10 -16.67 -5.46
CA ASN A 150 -16.41 -17.13 -4.25
C ASN A 150 -15.10 -17.86 -4.59
N LEU A 151 -14.21 -17.15 -5.28
CA LEU A 151 -12.93 -17.70 -5.72
C LEU A 151 -12.05 -18.06 -4.52
N PRO A 152 -11.27 -19.17 -4.60
CA PRO A 152 -10.17 -19.38 -3.66
C PRO A 152 -9.24 -18.17 -3.70
N GLU A 153 -8.88 -17.62 -2.57
CA GLU A 153 -8.10 -16.37 -2.47
C GLU A 153 -8.77 -15.13 -3.10
N GLY A 154 -10.09 -15.22 -3.37
CA GLY A 154 -10.88 -14.13 -3.95
C GLY A 154 -11.38 -13.15 -2.91
N GLN A 155 -12.02 -12.08 -3.40
CA GLN A 155 -12.44 -10.92 -2.60
C GLN A 155 -13.86 -11.03 -2.02
N ALA A 156 -14.51 -12.19 -2.11
CA ALA A 156 -15.85 -12.41 -1.56
C ALA A 156 -15.99 -12.06 -0.05
N PRO A 157 -14.99 -12.33 0.80
CA PRO A 157 -15.04 -11.95 2.22
C PRO A 157 -15.25 -10.45 2.45
N LEU A 158 -14.82 -9.59 1.55
CA LEU A 158 -15.00 -8.13 1.67
C LEU A 158 -16.47 -7.69 1.61
N PHE A 159 -17.37 -8.56 1.11
CA PHE A 159 -18.81 -8.33 1.08
C PHE A 159 -19.57 -9.09 2.17
N GLU A 160 -18.90 -9.74 3.14
CA GLU A 160 -19.58 -10.49 4.22
C GLU A 160 -20.51 -9.62 5.08
N ASN A 161 -20.20 -8.35 5.23
CA ASN A 161 -21.06 -7.40 5.93
C ASN A 161 -22.27 -6.96 5.11
N VAL A 162 -22.35 -7.27 3.82
CA VAL A 162 -23.52 -6.95 2.98
C VAL A 162 -24.62 -7.98 3.23
N ALA A 163 -25.75 -7.50 3.80
CA ALA A 163 -26.93 -8.33 4.05
C ALA A 163 -27.81 -8.47 2.81
N GLU A 164 -27.98 -7.36 2.04
CA GLU A 164 -28.84 -7.31 0.86
C GLU A 164 -28.38 -6.23 -0.11
N THR A 165 -28.42 -6.54 -1.40
CA THR A 165 -28.29 -5.59 -2.51
C THR A 165 -29.65 -5.46 -3.21
N ARG A 166 -30.08 -4.24 -3.51
CA ARG A 166 -31.41 -4.00 -4.08
C ARG A 166 -31.41 -2.92 -5.17
N VAL A 167 -32.03 -3.25 -6.30
CA VAL A 167 -32.38 -2.27 -7.32
C VAL A 167 -33.72 -1.65 -6.94
N VAL A 168 -33.73 -0.35 -6.69
CA VAL A 168 -34.98 0.42 -6.41
C VAL A 168 -35.65 0.81 -7.71
N ASP A 169 -34.87 1.32 -8.65
CA ASP A 169 -35.20 1.61 -10.04
C ASP A 169 -33.91 1.64 -10.87
N ASP A 170 -33.99 1.91 -12.19
CA ASP A 170 -32.84 1.84 -13.11
C ASP A 170 -31.65 2.73 -12.69
N LEU A 171 -31.92 3.80 -11.93
CA LEU A 171 -30.92 4.78 -11.49
C LEU A 171 -30.77 4.88 -9.96
N THR A 172 -31.29 3.91 -9.22
CA THR A 172 -31.20 3.90 -7.75
C THR A 172 -30.85 2.53 -7.25
N PHE A 173 -29.63 2.41 -6.71
CA PHE A 173 -29.13 1.21 -6.07
C PHE A 173 -29.15 1.37 -4.54
N GLU A 174 -29.47 0.31 -3.84
CA GLU A 174 -29.48 0.28 -2.37
C GLU A 174 -28.76 -0.95 -1.87
N VAL A 175 -27.97 -0.77 -0.81
CA VAL A 175 -27.30 -1.85 -0.08
C VAL A 175 -27.61 -1.73 1.41
N THR A 176 -27.91 -2.87 2.04
CA THR A 176 -28.10 -2.98 3.48
C THR A 176 -27.00 -3.82 4.08
N LEU A 177 -26.38 -3.35 5.15
CA LEU A 177 -25.34 -4.05 5.89
C LEU A 177 -25.92 -4.88 7.04
N ASN A 178 -25.21 -5.91 7.45
CA ASN A 178 -25.51 -6.69 8.66
C ASN A 178 -25.25 -5.90 9.94
N GLU A 179 -24.17 -5.12 9.95
CA GLU A 179 -23.73 -4.27 11.05
C GLU A 179 -23.24 -2.93 10.53
N VAL A 180 -23.32 -1.89 11.36
CA VAL A 180 -22.78 -0.56 11.02
C VAL A 180 -21.29 -0.67 10.71
N ASP A 181 -20.88 -0.02 9.62
CA ASP A 181 -19.50 0.02 9.16
C ASP A 181 -19.13 1.43 8.69
N ALA A 182 -18.41 2.15 9.53
CA ALA A 182 -17.99 3.51 9.25
C ALA A 182 -16.92 3.62 8.14
N SER A 183 -16.25 2.51 7.80
CA SER A 183 -15.28 2.43 6.71
C SER A 183 -15.89 1.99 5.38
N PHE A 184 -17.18 1.61 5.33
CA PHE A 184 -17.79 1.01 4.15
C PHE A 184 -17.65 1.87 2.87
N LEU A 185 -17.90 3.17 2.97
CA LEU A 185 -17.76 4.08 1.80
C LEU A 185 -16.30 4.23 1.37
N ALA A 186 -15.36 4.29 2.30
CA ALA A 186 -13.93 4.35 1.97
C ALA A 186 -13.46 3.04 1.31
N PHE A 187 -13.94 1.89 1.78
CA PHE A 187 -13.72 0.60 1.12
C PHE A 187 -14.23 0.60 -0.32
N LEU A 188 -15.49 1.04 -0.55
CA LEU A 188 -16.06 1.11 -1.90
C LEU A 188 -15.28 2.07 -2.82
N ALA A 189 -14.78 3.15 -2.27
CA ALA A 189 -14.02 4.15 -3.02
C ALA A 189 -12.62 3.66 -3.41
N ALA A 190 -11.97 2.90 -2.54
CA ALA A 190 -10.58 2.49 -2.73
C ALA A 190 -10.44 1.14 -3.44
N HIS A 191 -11.27 0.14 -3.11
CA HIS A 191 -11.02 -1.23 -3.52
C HIS A 191 -11.55 -1.56 -4.93
N PRO A 192 -10.72 -2.15 -5.84
CA PRO A 192 -11.13 -2.46 -7.22
C PRO A 192 -12.29 -3.46 -7.31
N VAL A 193 -12.50 -4.31 -6.30
CA VAL A 193 -13.62 -5.26 -6.27
C VAL A 193 -14.99 -4.57 -6.32
N ALA A 194 -15.07 -3.29 -5.90
CA ALA A 194 -16.27 -2.47 -5.95
C ALA A 194 -16.56 -1.89 -7.35
N SER A 195 -15.71 -2.15 -8.34
CA SER A 195 -15.88 -1.69 -9.72
C SER A 195 -17.15 -2.25 -10.36
N VAL A 196 -17.82 -1.42 -11.16
CA VAL A 196 -19.04 -1.81 -11.88
C VAL A 196 -18.66 -2.36 -13.25
N VAL A 197 -19.10 -3.59 -13.56
CA VAL A 197 -18.87 -4.28 -14.82
C VAL A 197 -20.15 -4.44 -15.60
N SER A 198 -20.07 -4.53 -16.94
CA SER A 198 -21.24 -4.79 -17.79
C SER A 198 -21.77 -6.22 -17.56
N GLN A 199 -22.99 -6.35 -17.05
CA GLN A 199 -23.70 -7.62 -16.93
C GLN A 199 -23.82 -8.32 -18.29
N ASP A 200 -24.21 -7.57 -19.32
CA ASP A 200 -24.37 -8.11 -20.68
C ASP A 200 -23.09 -8.70 -21.22
N ALA A 201 -21.94 -8.03 -21.00
CA ALA A 201 -20.64 -8.52 -21.42
C ALA A 201 -20.23 -9.81 -20.69
N VAL A 202 -20.42 -9.87 -19.37
CA VAL A 202 -20.09 -11.05 -18.57
C VAL A 202 -20.97 -12.24 -18.95
N GLU A 203 -22.30 -12.05 -19.06
CA GLU A 203 -23.26 -13.10 -19.38
C GLU A 203 -23.08 -13.64 -20.82
N ALA A 204 -22.78 -12.76 -21.79
CA ALA A 204 -22.48 -13.19 -23.16
C ALA A 204 -21.19 -14.02 -23.26
N ASN A 205 -20.30 -13.96 -22.28
CA ASN A 205 -18.99 -14.57 -22.29
C ASN A 205 -18.75 -15.55 -21.13
N GLY A 206 -19.76 -16.32 -20.76
CA GLY A 206 -19.63 -17.44 -19.83
C GLY A 206 -20.33 -17.23 -18.48
N GLY A 207 -20.74 -16.01 -18.18
CA GLY A 207 -21.48 -15.69 -16.94
C GLY A 207 -20.68 -15.93 -15.68
N VAL A 208 -21.39 -16.20 -14.58
CA VAL A 208 -20.83 -16.49 -13.26
C VAL A 208 -20.81 -17.99 -12.99
N VAL A 209 -19.67 -18.52 -12.56
CA VAL A 209 -19.52 -19.94 -12.18
C VAL A 209 -18.81 -20.01 -10.84
N ALA A 210 -19.48 -20.57 -9.83
CA ALA A 210 -18.93 -20.71 -8.48
C ALA A 210 -17.57 -21.45 -8.47
N GLY A 211 -16.57 -20.87 -7.81
CA GLY A 211 -15.23 -21.40 -7.68
C GLY A 211 -14.37 -21.32 -8.95
N GLN A 212 -14.81 -20.58 -9.98
CA GLN A 212 -14.07 -20.46 -11.25
C GLN A 212 -13.97 -19.00 -11.71
N PRO A 213 -12.78 -18.56 -12.18
CA PRO A 213 -12.63 -17.24 -12.79
C PRO A 213 -13.38 -17.19 -14.13
N ASN A 214 -13.81 -16.00 -14.55
CA ASN A 214 -14.32 -15.79 -15.89
C ASN A 214 -13.15 -15.51 -16.85
N GLU A 215 -12.90 -16.42 -17.79
CA GLU A 215 -11.77 -16.36 -18.73
C GLU A 215 -11.81 -15.14 -19.67
N PHE A 216 -13.01 -14.62 -19.98
CA PHE A 216 -13.14 -13.41 -20.79
C PHE A 216 -12.74 -12.19 -19.96
N MET A 217 -13.29 -12.04 -18.77
CA MET A 217 -12.99 -10.91 -17.88
C MET A 217 -11.52 -10.89 -17.45
N ALA A 218 -10.89 -12.06 -17.31
CA ALA A 218 -9.46 -12.16 -17.02
C ALA A 218 -8.56 -11.55 -18.10
N GLN A 219 -9.08 -11.31 -19.32
CA GLN A 219 -8.31 -10.85 -20.47
C GLN A 219 -8.92 -9.66 -21.21
N ASN A 220 -10.12 -9.23 -20.86
CA ASN A 220 -10.84 -8.15 -21.51
C ASN A 220 -11.51 -7.27 -20.47
N MET A 221 -11.69 -6.00 -20.81
CA MET A 221 -12.26 -5.01 -19.94
C MET A 221 -13.45 -4.31 -20.63
N VAL A 222 -14.59 -4.30 -19.98
CA VAL A 222 -15.80 -3.60 -20.43
C VAL A 222 -16.28 -2.74 -19.25
N GLY A 223 -15.71 -1.56 -19.12
CA GLY A 223 -15.97 -0.60 -18.05
C GLY A 223 -16.57 0.70 -18.55
N THR A 224 -16.83 1.60 -17.61
CA THR A 224 -17.41 2.94 -17.86
C THR A 224 -16.36 4.05 -17.71
N GLY A 225 -15.10 3.71 -17.39
CA GLY A 225 -14.03 4.64 -17.06
C GLY A 225 -13.47 5.43 -18.24
N PRO A 226 -12.49 6.31 -18.00
CA PRO A 226 -11.95 7.23 -19.00
C PRO A 226 -11.14 6.55 -20.11
N TYR A 227 -10.78 5.28 -19.95
CA TYR A 227 -9.99 4.54 -20.93
C TYR A 227 -10.65 3.21 -21.31
N THR A 228 -10.28 2.72 -22.49
CA THR A 228 -10.61 1.39 -22.99
C THR A 228 -9.34 0.63 -23.32
N LEU A 229 -9.28 -0.66 -22.98
CA LEU A 229 -8.17 -1.53 -23.36
C LEU A 229 -8.14 -1.74 -24.87
N ALA A 230 -7.08 -1.27 -25.54
CA ALA A 230 -6.91 -1.43 -26.97
C ALA A 230 -6.10 -2.70 -27.32
N THR A 231 -4.96 -2.93 -26.67
CA THR A 231 -4.14 -4.14 -26.86
C THR A 231 -3.49 -4.57 -25.55
N TRP A 232 -3.25 -5.88 -25.43
CA TRP A 232 -2.43 -6.47 -24.38
C TRP A 232 -1.46 -7.49 -24.97
N GLU A 233 -0.19 -7.13 -24.95
CA GLU A 233 0.94 -7.99 -25.34
C GLU A 233 1.61 -8.48 -24.05
N ARG A 234 1.24 -9.68 -23.57
CA ARG A 234 1.70 -10.22 -22.28
C ARG A 234 3.23 -10.24 -22.19
N GLY A 235 3.76 -9.78 -21.06
CA GLY A 235 5.20 -9.67 -20.82
C GLY A 235 5.89 -8.57 -21.60
N ASP A 236 5.14 -7.64 -22.23
CA ASP A 236 5.69 -6.52 -22.99
C ASP A 236 4.94 -5.22 -22.65
N ARG A 237 3.66 -5.08 -23.06
CA ARG A 237 2.92 -3.82 -22.87
C ARG A 237 1.41 -3.97 -22.98
N MET A 238 0.73 -2.96 -22.47
CA MET A 238 -0.68 -2.69 -22.73
C MET A 238 -0.86 -1.32 -23.38
N THR A 239 -1.89 -1.16 -24.21
CA THR A 239 -2.26 0.16 -24.75
C THR A 239 -3.72 0.45 -24.46
N PHE A 240 -3.99 1.71 -24.14
CA PHE A 240 -5.33 2.18 -23.78
C PHE A 240 -5.68 3.38 -24.65
N ASP A 241 -6.83 3.31 -25.29
CA ASP A 241 -7.42 4.44 -26.00
C ASP A 241 -8.31 5.25 -25.04
N ILE A 242 -8.43 6.55 -25.31
CA ILE A 242 -9.39 7.40 -24.60
C ILE A 242 -10.79 6.90 -24.89
N ASN A 243 -11.60 6.72 -23.86
CA ASN A 243 -13.01 6.38 -24.00
C ASN A 243 -13.79 7.60 -24.52
N PRO A 244 -14.30 7.58 -25.77
CA PRO A 244 -14.98 8.74 -26.34
C PRO A 244 -16.38 8.99 -25.72
N ASP A 245 -16.94 7.98 -25.06
CA ASP A 245 -18.25 8.02 -24.44
C ASP A 245 -18.16 8.18 -22.90
N TYR A 246 -16.96 8.52 -22.38
CA TYR A 246 -16.79 8.74 -20.95
C TYR A 246 -17.68 9.87 -20.45
N TRP A 247 -18.40 9.62 -19.39
CA TRP A 247 -19.38 10.53 -18.79
C TRP A 247 -18.76 11.73 -18.05
N GLY A 248 -17.48 11.61 -17.61
CA GLY A 248 -16.74 12.62 -16.87
C GLY A 248 -15.88 13.52 -17.77
N GLU A 249 -14.88 14.17 -17.18
CA GLU A 249 -13.89 14.95 -17.94
C GLU A 249 -13.06 14.00 -18.83
N PRO A 250 -12.96 14.25 -20.13
CA PRO A 250 -12.20 13.39 -21.02
C PRO A 250 -10.73 13.32 -20.64
N ALA A 251 -10.13 12.15 -20.72
CA ALA A 251 -8.69 11.98 -20.59
C ALA A 251 -7.94 12.77 -21.69
N HIS A 252 -6.72 13.21 -21.38
CA HIS A 252 -5.95 14.08 -22.27
C HIS A 252 -5.20 13.32 -23.36
N LEU A 253 -4.67 12.14 -23.03
CA LEU A 253 -3.79 11.35 -23.91
C LEU A 253 -4.14 9.87 -23.82
N PRO A 254 -4.07 9.11 -24.91
CA PRO A 254 -4.03 7.65 -24.83
C PRO A 254 -2.78 7.20 -24.07
N VAL A 255 -2.82 5.98 -23.51
CA VAL A 255 -1.73 5.46 -22.67
C VAL A 255 -1.08 4.26 -23.32
N ARG A 256 0.25 4.22 -23.26
CA ARG A 256 1.08 3.05 -23.50
C ARG A 256 1.75 2.69 -22.17
N TRP A 257 1.39 1.57 -21.62
CA TRP A 257 1.88 1.07 -20.34
C TRP A 257 2.82 -0.10 -20.61
N GLU A 258 4.10 0.09 -20.32
CA GLU A 258 5.17 -0.82 -20.71
C GLU A 258 5.76 -1.55 -19.50
N LEU A 259 5.89 -2.87 -19.61
CA LEU A 259 6.66 -3.65 -18.64
C LEU A 259 8.15 -3.41 -18.88
N ILE A 260 8.84 -2.84 -17.89
CA ILE A 260 10.28 -2.58 -17.99
C ILE A 260 11.07 -3.70 -17.32
N VAL A 261 12.06 -4.20 -18.08
CA VAL A 261 13.02 -5.20 -17.62
C VAL A 261 14.38 -4.57 -17.31
N ASP A 262 14.60 -3.33 -17.79
CA ASP A 262 15.81 -2.54 -17.62
C ASP A 262 15.65 -1.48 -16.52
N THR A 263 16.73 -0.80 -16.18
CA THR A 263 16.69 0.27 -15.18
C THR A 263 15.81 1.44 -15.62
N PRO A 264 14.83 1.89 -14.79
CA PRO A 264 13.94 3.03 -15.10
C PRO A 264 14.68 4.30 -15.54
N ALA A 265 15.83 4.57 -14.92
CA ALA A 265 16.68 5.72 -15.21
C ALA A 265 17.11 5.81 -16.69
N THR A 266 17.34 4.66 -17.35
CA THR A 266 17.81 4.65 -18.74
C THR A 266 16.76 5.20 -19.70
N GLY A 267 15.52 4.74 -19.59
CA GLY A 267 14.42 5.18 -20.46
C GLY A 267 14.00 6.61 -20.18
N LEU A 268 13.98 7.03 -18.91
CA LEU A 268 13.70 8.42 -18.54
C LEU A 268 14.79 9.36 -19.05
N GLN A 269 16.07 8.98 -18.94
CA GLN A 269 17.19 9.75 -19.50
C GLN A 269 17.12 9.87 -21.04
N ALA A 270 16.69 8.81 -21.71
CA ALA A 270 16.51 8.79 -23.16
C ALA A 270 15.22 9.49 -23.62
N ARG A 271 14.35 9.92 -22.69
CA ARG A 271 13.02 10.49 -22.94
C ARG A 271 12.09 9.52 -23.68
N GLU A 272 12.25 8.24 -23.44
CA GLU A 272 11.40 7.17 -23.98
C GLU A 272 10.15 6.98 -23.13
N TYR A 273 10.27 7.21 -21.81
CA TYR A 273 9.20 7.11 -20.83
C TYR A 273 8.83 8.50 -20.27
N ASP A 274 7.58 8.67 -19.95
CA ASP A 274 7.02 9.87 -19.34
C ASP A 274 6.90 9.75 -17.83
N ILE A 275 6.46 8.58 -17.36
CA ILE A 275 6.35 8.21 -15.95
C ILE A 275 7.00 6.84 -15.79
N VAL A 276 7.79 6.68 -14.75
CA VAL A 276 8.46 5.42 -14.45
C VAL A 276 8.10 4.94 -13.04
N ASP A 277 7.74 3.67 -12.94
CA ASP A 277 7.62 2.97 -11.68
C ASP A 277 9.04 2.72 -11.13
N ILE A 278 9.28 3.14 -9.88
CA ILE A 278 10.60 3.10 -9.26
C ILE A 278 10.52 2.62 -7.81
N SER A 279 11.59 1.96 -7.39
CA SER A 279 11.83 1.62 -5.99
C SER A 279 12.71 2.67 -5.30
N PRO A 280 12.77 2.70 -3.96
CA PRO A 280 13.70 3.55 -3.22
C PRO A 280 15.16 3.43 -3.68
N THR A 281 15.58 2.25 -4.12
CA THR A 281 16.95 1.98 -4.59
C THR A 281 17.25 2.58 -5.97
N ASP A 282 16.24 2.96 -6.76
CA ASP A 282 16.40 3.60 -8.07
C ASP A 282 16.64 5.10 -7.97
N VAL A 283 16.15 5.75 -6.93
CA VAL A 283 16.18 7.21 -6.73
C VAL A 283 17.57 7.82 -6.97
N PRO A 284 18.69 7.29 -6.41
CA PRO A 284 20.02 7.86 -6.64
C PRO A 284 20.49 7.83 -8.09
N SER A 285 19.90 6.97 -8.93
CA SER A 285 20.22 6.87 -10.36
C SER A 285 19.40 7.83 -11.22
N ILE A 286 18.25 8.28 -10.73
CA ILE A 286 17.29 9.12 -11.45
C ILE A 286 17.45 10.60 -11.09
N GLU A 287 17.66 10.93 -9.82
CA GLU A 287 17.84 12.33 -9.37
C GLU A 287 18.87 13.15 -10.19
N PRO A 288 19.99 12.58 -10.69
CA PRO A 288 20.94 13.34 -11.50
C PRO A 288 20.45 13.66 -12.92
N ILE A 289 19.32 13.12 -13.36
CA ILE A 289 18.79 13.35 -14.71
C ILE A 289 18.13 14.73 -14.76
N GLU A 290 18.67 15.65 -15.59
CA GLU A 290 18.32 17.07 -15.61
C GLU A 290 16.81 17.35 -15.80
N HIS A 291 16.10 16.47 -16.50
CA HIS A 291 14.68 16.62 -16.84
C HIS A 291 13.78 15.64 -16.06
N ALA A 292 14.31 14.93 -15.10
CA ALA A 292 13.51 14.09 -14.22
C ALA A 292 12.93 14.92 -13.05
N VAL A 293 11.70 14.64 -12.71
CA VAL A 293 11.04 15.09 -11.49
C VAL A 293 10.87 13.83 -10.62
N VAL A 294 11.45 13.84 -9.44
CA VAL A 294 11.37 12.72 -8.48
C VAL A 294 10.59 13.22 -7.27
N ASP A 295 9.53 12.51 -6.92
CA ASP A 295 8.80 12.72 -5.67
C ASP A 295 9.16 11.59 -4.69
N THR A 296 9.65 11.96 -3.53
CA THR A 296 10.01 11.04 -2.44
C THR A 296 9.21 11.33 -1.16
N SER A 297 8.17 12.15 -1.27
CA SER A 297 7.36 12.56 -0.14
C SER A 297 6.26 11.55 0.24
N ILE A 298 5.92 10.65 -0.68
CA ILE A 298 4.84 9.68 -0.51
C ILE A 298 5.35 8.48 0.29
N LEU A 299 4.56 8.04 1.25
CA LEU A 299 4.75 6.77 1.96
C LEU A 299 3.72 5.75 1.46
N ASP A 300 4.15 4.49 1.34
CA ASP A 300 3.26 3.39 1.01
C ASP A 300 2.25 3.15 2.16
N LEU A 301 1.12 2.56 1.87
CA LEU A 301 0.22 2.03 2.89
C LEU A 301 0.79 0.79 3.58
N GLN A 302 1.78 0.14 2.99
CA GLN A 302 2.49 -0.98 3.61
C GLN A 302 3.34 -0.49 4.78
N VAL A 303 3.04 -1.02 5.95
CA VAL A 303 3.85 -0.79 7.14
C VAL A 303 4.62 -2.07 7.45
N LEU A 304 5.94 -1.98 7.47
CA LEU A 304 6.77 -3.10 7.90
C LEU A 304 6.45 -3.47 9.34
N GLN A 305 6.28 -4.76 9.60
CA GLN A 305 5.94 -5.26 10.92
C GLN A 305 6.77 -6.50 11.27
N ILE A 306 7.16 -6.63 12.54
CA ILE A 306 7.75 -7.84 13.09
C ILE A 306 6.79 -8.40 14.12
N GLY A 307 6.25 -9.58 13.83
CA GLY A 307 5.33 -10.32 14.70
C GLY A 307 6.09 -11.08 15.79
N MET A 308 5.47 -11.14 16.95
CA MET A 308 5.94 -11.88 18.12
C MET A 308 4.89 -12.93 18.50
N ASN A 309 5.26 -14.21 18.55
CA ASN A 309 4.37 -15.31 18.88
C ASN A 309 4.20 -15.42 20.39
N MET A 310 2.96 -15.25 20.89
CA MET A 310 2.65 -15.31 22.32
C MET A 310 2.47 -16.75 22.83
N ASN A 311 2.24 -17.72 21.92
CA ASN A 311 2.01 -19.13 22.25
C ASN A 311 3.05 -20.03 21.57
N ILE A 312 4.24 -20.04 22.13
CA ILE A 312 5.40 -20.75 21.57
C ILE A 312 5.25 -22.26 21.79
N CYS A 313 5.38 -23.02 20.71
CA CYS A 313 5.33 -24.49 20.75
C CYS A 313 6.75 -25.07 20.95
N GLU A 314 6.98 -25.85 22.03
CA GLU A 314 8.30 -26.39 22.39
C GLU A 314 8.89 -27.29 21.29
N ASP A 315 8.05 -28.13 20.68
CA ASP A 315 8.50 -29.11 19.67
C ASP A 315 8.55 -28.54 18.24
N CYS A 316 8.10 -27.28 18.05
CA CYS A 316 7.98 -26.65 16.73
C CYS A 316 9.11 -25.65 16.43
N LEU A 317 9.76 -25.10 17.47
CA LEU A 317 10.80 -24.09 17.31
C LEU A 317 11.99 -24.60 16.50
N PRO A 318 12.65 -23.71 15.75
CA PRO A 318 13.91 -24.02 15.10
C PRO A 318 14.98 -24.58 16.06
N GLU A 319 15.80 -25.53 15.59
CA GLU A 319 16.87 -26.10 16.39
C GLU A 319 17.86 -25.01 16.86
N GLY A 320 18.05 -24.92 18.17
CA GLY A 320 18.96 -23.97 18.78
C GLY A 320 18.27 -22.79 19.49
N ASP A 321 16.99 -22.58 19.30
CA ASP A 321 16.25 -21.60 20.09
C ASP A 321 16.16 -22.03 21.56
N THR A 322 16.35 -21.06 22.47
CA THR A 322 16.46 -21.33 23.93
C THR A 322 15.47 -20.51 24.76
N ILE A 323 14.48 -19.88 24.12
CA ILE A 323 13.46 -19.07 24.80
C ILE A 323 12.44 -19.95 25.52
N PRO A 324 11.85 -19.51 26.65
CA PRO A 324 10.71 -20.18 27.25
C PRO A 324 9.43 -19.98 26.43
N LEU A 325 8.43 -20.84 26.67
CA LEU A 325 7.19 -20.87 25.88
C LEU A 325 6.31 -19.63 26.07
N ASP A 326 6.45 -18.94 27.19
CA ASP A 326 5.75 -17.72 27.57
C ASP A 326 6.58 -16.44 27.37
N PHE A 327 7.68 -16.54 26.59
CA PHE A 327 8.67 -15.48 26.43
C PHE A 327 8.04 -14.12 26.04
N PHE A 328 7.17 -14.12 25.04
CA PHE A 328 6.49 -12.91 24.59
C PHE A 328 5.15 -12.62 25.30
N GLN A 329 4.67 -13.46 26.22
CA GLN A 329 3.54 -13.11 27.08
C GLN A 329 3.92 -12.02 28.09
N ASP A 330 5.20 -11.90 28.44
CA ASP A 330 5.70 -10.82 29.28
C ASP A 330 5.85 -9.53 28.45
N VAL A 331 4.97 -8.54 28.70
CA VAL A 331 4.99 -7.24 28.01
C VAL A 331 6.34 -6.55 28.11
N ARG A 332 7.10 -6.73 29.21
CA ARG A 332 8.42 -6.12 29.39
C ARG A 332 9.41 -6.64 28.35
N VAL A 333 9.29 -7.89 27.95
CA VAL A 333 10.10 -8.48 26.87
C VAL A 333 9.74 -7.83 25.54
N ARG A 334 8.46 -7.73 25.21
CA ARG A 334 8.00 -7.08 23.97
C ARG A 334 8.45 -5.62 23.89
N GLN A 335 8.28 -4.87 24.98
CA GLN A 335 8.77 -3.48 25.08
C GLN A 335 10.29 -3.39 24.97
N ALA A 336 11.04 -4.35 25.56
CA ALA A 336 12.50 -4.38 25.46
C ALA A 336 12.97 -4.56 24.02
N PHE A 337 12.32 -5.43 23.24
CA PHE A 337 12.60 -5.59 21.80
C PHE A 337 12.31 -4.32 21.02
N ASN A 338 11.19 -3.63 21.31
CA ASN A 338 10.83 -2.36 20.69
C ASN A 338 11.86 -1.26 21.00
N TYR A 339 12.27 -1.07 22.27
CA TYR A 339 13.28 -0.07 22.63
C TYR A 339 14.68 -0.41 22.13
N ALA A 340 14.98 -1.71 21.91
CA ALA A 340 16.25 -2.14 21.36
C ALA A 340 16.37 -1.84 19.86
N TYR A 341 15.27 -1.84 19.12
CA TYR A 341 15.27 -1.76 17.67
C TYR A 341 15.87 -0.45 17.15
N ASN A 342 16.78 -0.53 16.18
CA ASN A 342 17.41 0.64 15.55
C ASN A 342 16.59 1.17 14.38
N TYR A 343 15.52 1.90 14.68
CA TYR A 343 14.59 2.44 13.69
C TYR A 343 15.27 3.35 12.66
N GLN A 344 16.12 4.29 13.12
CA GLN A 344 16.81 5.19 12.20
C GLN A 344 17.78 4.42 11.29
N GLY A 345 18.46 3.39 11.84
CA GLY A 345 19.32 2.52 11.04
C GLY A 345 18.57 1.74 9.98
N MET A 346 17.32 1.34 10.24
CA MET A 346 16.45 0.73 9.24
C MET A 346 16.12 1.70 8.11
N ILE A 347 15.67 2.91 8.45
CA ILE A 347 15.30 3.94 7.47
C ILE A 347 16.52 4.36 6.63
N ASP A 348 17.64 4.72 7.29
CA ASP A 348 18.82 5.24 6.58
C ASP A 348 19.60 4.16 5.82
N GLY A 349 19.67 2.94 6.40
CA GLY A 349 20.52 1.88 5.90
C GLY A 349 19.85 0.94 4.91
N ILE A 350 18.59 0.57 5.14
CA ILE A 350 17.86 -0.36 4.30
C ILE A 350 16.96 0.39 3.30
N LEU A 351 16.22 1.41 3.79
CA LEU A 351 15.29 2.16 2.94
C LEU A 351 15.93 3.39 2.27
N GLY A 352 17.25 3.55 2.34
CA GLY A 352 17.96 4.65 1.68
C GLY A 352 17.56 6.05 2.15
N GLY A 353 16.96 6.19 3.33
CA GLY A 353 16.40 7.43 3.85
C GLY A 353 14.96 7.70 3.43
N LEU A 354 14.35 6.81 2.64
CA LEU A 354 12.99 6.93 2.13
C LEU A 354 12.04 6.04 2.95
N GLY A 355 11.71 6.49 4.13
CA GLY A 355 10.77 5.80 5.02
C GLY A 355 10.31 6.72 6.14
N GLY A 356 9.14 6.43 6.67
CA GLY A 356 8.51 7.14 7.78
C GLY A 356 8.51 6.32 9.07
N ARG A 357 8.35 7.02 10.19
CA ARG A 357 8.04 6.43 11.50
C ARG A 357 6.55 6.54 11.75
N ASN A 358 5.95 5.51 12.22
CA ASN A 358 4.54 5.50 12.61
C ASN A 358 4.36 5.02 14.06
N SER A 359 3.28 5.45 14.68
CA SER A 359 3.00 5.14 16.08
C SER A 359 2.57 3.70 16.27
N PHE A 360 1.82 3.20 15.31
CA PHE A 360 1.27 1.86 15.31
C PHE A 360 1.09 1.37 13.87
N ILE A 361 0.26 0.33 13.67
CA ILE A 361 0.02 -0.31 12.40
C ILE A 361 -0.60 0.63 11.33
N LEU A 362 -1.25 1.75 11.73
CA LEU A 362 -1.83 2.69 10.78
C LEU A 362 -0.75 3.50 10.07
N PRO A 363 -0.74 3.54 8.73
CA PRO A 363 0.14 4.41 7.97
C PRO A 363 -0.08 5.89 8.28
N VAL A 364 0.97 6.69 8.16
CA VAL A 364 0.95 8.13 8.49
C VAL A 364 -0.10 8.91 7.69
N GLU A 365 -0.32 8.54 6.42
CA GLU A 365 -1.28 9.22 5.54
C GLU A 365 -2.73 8.75 5.72
N MET A 366 -2.95 7.76 6.59
CA MET A 366 -4.28 7.15 6.73
C MET A 366 -5.19 7.96 7.64
N TYR A 367 -6.49 8.01 7.27
CA TYR A 367 -7.54 8.50 8.15
C TYR A 367 -7.47 7.81 9.53
N GLY A 368 -7.50 8.60 10.59
CA GLY A 368 -7.43 8.11 11.98
C GLY A 368 -6.02 7.88 12.51
N TYR A 369 -4.97 8.13 11.73
CA TYR A 369 -3.62 8.21 12.27
C TYR A 369 -3.52 9.42 13.21
N ASP A 370 -3.02 9.20 14.42
CA ASP A 370 -2.79 10.25 15.40
C ASP A 370 -1.30 10.60 15.47
N PRO A 371 -0.88 11.78 14.97
CA PRO A 371 0.52 12.17 14.99
C PRO A 371 1.07 12.45 16.40
N ASP A 372 0.19 12.61 17.38
CA ASP A 372 0.56 12.82 18.79
C ASP A 372 0.58 11.50 19.60
N ALA A 373 0.19 10.37 18.99
CA ALA A 373 0.27 9.07 19.63
C ALA A 373 1.73 8.68 19.91
N PRO A 374 2.00 7.96 21.02
CA PRO A 374 3.36 7.57 21.37
C PRO A 374 3.97 6.61 20.34
N ILE A 375 5.26 6.78 20.07
CA ILE A 375 6.06 5.87 19.24
C ILE A 375 7.24 5.33 20.02
N TYR A 376 7.68 4.12 19.68
CA TYR A 376 8.91 3.59 20.26
C TYR A 376 10.13 4.25 19.64
N GLU A 377 10.97 4.83 20.48
CA GLU A 377 12.28 5.33 20.10
C GLU A 377 13.37 4.32 20.46
N THR A 378 14.47 4.28 19.70
CA THR A 378 15.61 3.45 20.05
C THR A 378 16.21 3.91 21.38
N ASP A 379 16.04 3.11 22.44
CA ASP A 379 16.60 3.33 23.77
C ASP A 379 17.21 2.04 24.33
N PRO A 380 18.49 1.75 24.00
CA PRO A 380 19.17 0.55 24.49
C PRO A 380 19.28 0.48 26.02
N ALA A 381 19.30 1.61 26.71
CA ALA A 381 19.36 1.62 28.18
C ALA A 381 18.02 1.16 28.79
N ARG A 382 16.91 1.61 28.22
CA ARG A 382 15.58 1.16 28.63
C ARG A 382 15.35 -0.32 28.28
N ALA A 383 15.81 -0.75 27.12
CA ALA A 383 15.78 -2.16 26.73
C ALA A 383 16.55 -3.06 27.72
N GLU A 384 17.78 -2.65 28.10
CA GLU A 384 18.58 -3.35 29.13
C GLU A 384 17.83 -3.45 30.48
N GLU A 385 17.23 -2.34 30.94
CA GLU A 385 16.46 -2.32 32.17
C GLU A 385 15.30 -3.34 32.14
N LEU A 386 14.54 -3.36 31.07
CA LEU A 386 13.39 -4.24 30.89
C LEU A 386 13.82 -5.73 30.80
N PHE A 387 14.89 -6.05 30.06
CA PHE A 387 15.43 -7.41 30.03
C PHE A 387 15.96 -7.87 31.40
N ARG A 388 16.50 -6.95 32.22
CA ARG A 388 16.92 -7.27 33.59
C ARG A 388 15.71 -7.54 34.49
N GLU A 389 14.67 -6.71 34.40
CA GLU A 389 13.44 -6.87 35.15
C GLU A 389 12.67 -8.16 34.77
N ALA A 390 12.73 -8.55 33.49
CA ALA A 390 12.17 -9.81 32.99
C ALA A 390 13.04 -11.04 33.30
N GLY A 391 14.31 -10.84 33.73
CA GLY A 391 15.20 -11.92 34.17
C GLY A 391 16.10 -12.52 33.09
N TYR A 392 16.07 -12.00 31.87
CA TYR A 392 16.81 -12.59 30.72
C TYR A 392 18.21 -12.04 30.52
N TRP A 393 18.61 -10.95 31.19
CA TRP A 393 19.86 -10.26 30.92
C TRP A 393 21.12 -11.11 31.16
N ASP A 394 21.15 -11.83 32.26
CA ASP A 394 22.33 -12.61 32.67
C ASP A 394 22.38 -14.00 32.02
N GLU A 395 21.23 -14.62 31.79
CA GLU A 395 21.11 -15.94 31.17
C GLU A 395 21.25 -15.91 29.65
N GLY A 396 20.75 -14.84 29.03
CA GLY A 396 20.71 -14.69 27.57
C GLY A 396 19.64 -15.57 26.92
N PHE A 397 19.55 -15.49 25.60
CA PHE A 397 18.67 -16.32 24.79
C PHE A 397 19.16 -16.45 23.35
N THR A 398 18.68 -17.47 22.67
CA THR A 398 18.74 -17.62 21.21
C THR A 398 17.32 -17.69 20.67
N ILE A 399 17.02 -16.92 19.64
CA ILE A 399 15.69 -16.81 19.02
C ILE A 399 15.82 -16.74 17.50
N SER A 400 14.88 -17.36 16.79
CA SER A 400 14.81 -17.30 15.32
C SER A 400 13.67 -16.40 14.85
N ILE A 401 13.95 -15.65 13.76
CA ILE A 401 12.98 -14.82 13.04
C ILE A 401 12.92 -15.27 11.57
N ALA A 402 11.72 -15.59 11.09
CA ALA A 402 11.47 -15.88 9.68
C ALA A 402 11.20 -14.58 8.89
N SER A 403 11.68 -14.53 7.65
CA SER A 403 11.32 -13.45 6.71
C SER A 403 11.24 -13.98 5.29
N ASP A 404 10.37 -13.38 4.48
CA ASP A 404 10.39 -13.59 3.05
C ASP A 404 11.63 -12.89 2.45
N GLN A 405 12.40 -13.66 1.65
CA GLN A 405 13.64 -13.17 1.04
C GLN A 405 13.41 -12.39 -0.25
N THR A 406 12.20 -12.39 -0.79
CA THR A 406 11.88 -11.73 -2.07
C THR A 406 11.78 -10.22 -1.93
N HIS A 407 11.50 -9.75 -0.71
CA HIS A 407 11.40 -8.32 -0.39
C HIS A 407 12.53 -7.85 0.52
N GLU A 408 13.28 -6.84 0.07
CA GLU A 408 14.47 -6.35 0.79
C GLU A 408 14.11 -5.75 2.17
N GLY A 409 12.98 -5.04 2.27
CA GLY A 409 12.49 -4.44 3.51
C GLY A 409 12.24 -5.49 4.60
N PHE A 410 11.63 -6.63 4.28
CA PHE A 410 11.32 -7.67 5.26
C PHE A 410 12.58 -8.31 5.85
N THR A 411 13.51 -8.70 4.97
CA THR A 411 14.80 -9.26 5.41
C THR A 411 15.65 -8.21 6.10
N GLY A 412 15.64 -6.96 5.62
CA GLY A 412 16.33 -5.82 6.23
C GLY A 412 15.83 -5.52 7.64
N ALA A 413 14.52 -5.59 7.87
CA ALA A 413 13.94 -5.42 9.20
C ALA A 413 14.40 -6.51 10.18
N ALA A 414 14.42 -7.77 9.74
CA ALA A 414 14.90 -8.89 10.54
C ALA A 414 16.41 -8.79 10.85
N LEU A 415 17.24 -8.37 9.90
CA LEU A 415 18.67 -8.15 10.10
C LEU A 415 18.94 -6.97 11.03
N THR A 416 18.17 -5.88 10.91
CA THR A 416 18.26 -4.73 11.83
C THR A 416 17.90 -5.13 13.26
N LEU A 417 16.88 -5.99 13.43
CA LEU A 417 16.53 -6.54 14.74
C LEU A 417 17.69 -7.35 15.32
N LYS A 418 18.26 -8.26 14.51
CA LYS A 418 19.42 -9.06 14.93
C LYS A 418 20.57 -8.18 15.42
N ASP A 419 21.00 -7.22 14.62
CA ASP A 419 22.10 -6.33 14.96
C ASP A 419 21.80 -5.52 16.23
N SER A 420 20.57 -5.05 16.40
CA SER A 420 20.12 -4.30 17.55
C SER A 420 20.17 -5.12 18.84
N ILE A 421 19.62 -6.33 18.83
CA ILE A 421 19.55 -7.22 19.99
C ILE A 421 20.93 -7.76 20.38
N GLU A 422 21.73 -8.20 19.40
CA GLU A 422 23.06 -8.74 19.66
C GLU A 422 24.05 -7.65 20.15
N ALA A 423 23.83 -6.38 19.76
CA ALA A 423 24.61 -5.24 20.26
C ALA A 423 24.37 -4.93 21.75
N LEU A 424 23.18 -5.27 22.29
CA LEU A 424 22.87 -5.05 23.70
C LEU A 424 23.65 -5.96 24.64
N ASN A 425 23.75 -7.24 24.30
CA ASN A 425 24.33 -8.24 25.20
C ASN A 425 24.94 -9.40 24.39
N PRO A 426 26.19 -9.78 24.67
CA PRO A 426 26.87 -10.88 23.96
C PRO A 426 26.25 -12.27 24.17
N ASN A 427 25.29 -12.41 25.10
CA ASN A 427 24.54 -13.64 25.32
C ASN A 427 23.20 -13.67 24.56
N PHE A 428 22.87 -12.61 23.83
CA PHE A 428 21.67 -12.55 23.00
C PHE A 428 22.01 -12.92 21.56
N HIS A 429 21.26 -13.85 20.99
CA HIS A 429 21.49 -14.32 19.63
C HIS A 429 20.18 -14.35 18.84
N VAL A 430 20.19 -13.80 17.64
CA VAL A 430 19.04 -13.80 16.71
C VAL A 430 19.46 -14.51 15.41
N ASN A 431 18.74 -15.55 15.05
CA ASN A 431 18.92 -16.27 13.79
C ASN A 431 17.91 -15.80 12.76
N VAL A 432 18.36 -15.17 11.68
CA VAL A 432 17.48 -14.75 10.58
C VAL A 432 17.33 -15.91 9.60
N MET A 433 16.10 -16.31 9.37
CA MET A 433 15.68 -17.36 8.44
C MET A 433 15.02 -16.70 7.22
N ALA A 434 15.83 -16.17 6.29
CA ALA A 434 15.32 -15.66 5.03
C ALA A 434 14.97 -16.83 4.11
N VAL A 435 13.69 -17.01 3.79
CA VAL A 435 13.15 -18.14 3.00
C VAL A 435 12.38 -17.64 1.78
N PRO A 436 12.19 -18.50 0.74
CA PRO A 436 11.31 -18.15 -0.37
C PRO A 436 9.87 -17.89 0.10
N GLU A 437 9.16 -16.99 -0.57
CA GLU A 437 7.79 -16.58 -0.27
C GLU A 437 6.85 -17.76 0.03
N ALA A 438 6.76 -18.74 -0.85
CA ALA A 438 5.90 -19.92 -0.64
C ALA A 438 6.23 -20.73 0.64
N GLN A 439 7.50 -20.72 1.08
CA GLN A 439 7.90 -21.35 2.34
C GLN A 439 7.56 -20.45 3.53
N PHE A 440 7.63 -19.15 3.36
CA PHE A 440 7.23 -18.17 4.36
C PHE A 440 5.72 -18.25 4.62
N ASP A 441 4.92 -18.34 3.56
CA ASP A 441 3.46 -18.54 3.64
C ASP A 441 3.11 -19.86 4.36
N GLU A 442 3.84 -20.94 4.07
CA GLU A 442 3.67 -22.22 4.77
C GLU A 442 3.97 -22.08 6.27
N ILE A 443 4.99 -21.30 6.64
CA ILE A 443 5.32 -21.01 8.06
C ILE A 443 4.13 -20.30 8.71
N LEU A 444 3.61 -19.22 8.12
CA LEU A 444 2.51 -18.44 8.69
C LEU A 444 1.17 -19.20 8.71
N ALA A 445 0.97 -20.12 7.78
CA ALA A 445 -0.24 -20.97 7.73
C ALA A 445 -0.17 -22.18 8.68
N THR A 446 0.97 -22.44 9.32
CA THR A 446 1.14 -23.60 10.21
C THR A 446 0.67 -23.26 11.62
N ASP A 447 -0.22 -24.08 12.17
CA ASP A 447 -0.73 -23.97 13.54
C ASP A 447 -0.33 -25.21 14.35
N PRO A 448 0.39 -25.06 15.49
CA PRO A 448 0.95 -23.81 16.02
C PRO A 448 2.11 -23.25 15.18
N LEU A 449 2.27 -21.90 15.21
CA LEU A 449 3.31 -21.20 14.47
C LEU A 449 4.72 -21.72 14.83
N PRO A 450 5.51 -22.21 13.85
CA PRO A 450 6.79 -22.90 14.10
C PRO A 450 8.00 -21.96 14.27
N VAL A 451 7.77 -20.69 14.54
CA VAL A 451 8.80 -19.68 14.81
C VAL A 451 8.34 -18.75 15.92
N ALA A 452 9.30 -18.17 16.62
CA ALA A 452 9.01 -17.20 17.67
C ALA A 452 8.73 -15.80 17.13
N MET A 453 9.33 -15.44 15.99
CA MET A 453 9.18 -14.13 15.34
C MET A 453 9.15 -14.28 13.82
N TRP A 454 8.54 -13.30 13.16
CA TRP A 454 8.53 -13.19 11.70
C TRP A 454 8.47 -11.73 11.26
N SER A 455 8.96 -11.42 10.05
CA SER A 455 8.96 -10.09 9.48
C SER A 455 8.23 -10.07 8.15
N TYR A 456 7.24 -9.18 8.02
CA TYR A 456 6.39 -9.03 6.84
C TYR A 456 5.81 -7.60 6.80
N THR A 457 4.69 -7.43 6.11
CA THR A 457 3.95 -6.18 6.01
C THR A 457 2.55 -6.30 6.58
N SER A 458 1.95 -5.13 6.86
CA SER A 458 0.54 -5.00 7.20
C SER A 458 -0.38 -5.17 5.98
N SER A 459 -1.68 -5.09 6.22
CA SER A 459 -2.70 -4.93 5.17
C SER A 459 -2.44 -3.70 4.31
N GLN A 460 -2.99 -3.67 3.09
CA GLN A 460 -2.79 -2.60 2.11
C GLN A 460 -4.10 -1.87 1.75
N TYR A 461 -5.16 -2.06 2.52
CA TYR A 461 -6.42 -1.38 2.25
C TYR A 461 -6.44 0.00 2.89
N SER A 462 -7.07 0.96 2.20
CA SER A 462 -7.11 2.37 2.60
C SER A 462 -8.11 2.67 3.72
N THR A 463 -8.29 1.76 4.66
CA THR A 463 -9.19 1.94 5.80
C THR A 463 -8.54 1.49 7.11
N PRO A 464 -8.73 2.23 8.21
CA PRO A 464 -8.19 1.81 9.51
C PRO A 464 -8.63 0.41 9.93
N ASP A 465 -9.87 0.03 9.60
CA ASP A 465 -10.44 -1.26 9.99
C ASP A 465 -9.67 -2.43 9.40
N ALA A 466 -9.20 -2.32 8.14
CA ALA A 466 -8.41 -3.38 7.52
C ALA A 466 -7.13 -3.69 8.31
N TYR A 467 -6.45 -2.64 8.79
CA TYR A 467 -5.23 -2.80 9.59
C TYR A 467 -5.53 -3.30 11.00
N LEU A 468 -6.55 -2.72 11.65
CA LEU A 468 -6.89 -3.05 13.02
C LEU A 468 -7.45 -4.49 13.13
N PHE A 469 -8.30 -4.90 12.18
CA PHE A 469 -8.87 -6.24 12.20
C PHE A 469 -7.84 -7.32 11.86
N ASP A 470 -6.99 -7.09 10.87
CA ASP A 470 -5.95 -8.06 10.54
C ASP A 470 -4.88 -8.17 11.63
N SER A 471 -4.45 -7.02 12.19
CA SER A 471 -3.20 -6.94 12.94
C SER A 471 -3.37 -6.53 14.41
N ALA A 472 -4.58 -6.24 14.89
CA ALA A 472 -4.82 -5.84 16.28
C ALA A 472 -5.94 -6.60 16.98
N LEU A 473 -6.99 -7.05 16.30
CA LEU A 473 -7.97 -7.96 16.93
C LEU A 473 -7.30 -9.25 17.39
N SER A 474 -7.68 -9.74 18.56
CA SER A 474 -7.09 -10.95 19.14
C SER A 474 -7.33 -12.21 18.29
N ASP A 475 -8.43 -12.26 17.54
CA ASP A 475 -8.81 -13.32 16.60
C ASP A 475 -8.69 -12.90 15.13
N GLY A 476 -8.16 -11.69 14.86
CA GLY A 476 -7.84 -11.24 13.51
C GLY A 476 -6.77 -12.09 12.85
N ARG A 477 -6.55 -11.92 11.54
CA ARG A 477 -5.61 -12.74 10.76
C ARG A 477 -4.26 -12.92 11.46
N TYR A 478 -3.59 -11.82 11.79
CA TYR A 478 -2.28 -11.85 12.44
C TYR A 478 -2.37 -11.95 13.97
N GLY A 479 -3.48 -11.50 14.56
CA GLY A 479 -3.74 -11.71 15.97
C GLY A 479 -3.85 -13.19 16.32
N ALA A 480 -4.56 -13.97 15.51
CA ALA A 480 -4.66 -15.41 15.65
C ALA A 480 -3.31 -16.11 15.41
N VAL A 481 -2.57 -15.74 14.35
CA VAL A 481 -1.23 -16.30 14.06
C VAL A 481 -0.27 -16.10 15.23
N ASN A 482 -0.26 -14.92 15.86
CA ASN A 482 0.60 -14.58 16.98
C ASN A 482 -0.01 -14.96 18.36
N SER A 483 -1.24 -15.47 18.40
CA SER A 483 -1.96 -15.79 19.64
C SER A 483 -2.11 -14.59 20.57
N PHE A 484 -2.58 -13.44 20.07
CA PHE A 484 -2.70 -12.20 20.85
C PHE A 484 -3.63 -12.35 22.05
N VAL A 485 -4.57 -13.29 22.01
CA VAL A 485 -5.41 -13.65 23.16
C VAL A 485 -4.59 -14.04 24.39
N ASP A 486 -3.39 -14.59 24.19
CA ASP A 486 -2.48 -14.99 25.27
C ASP A 486 -1.52 -13.85 25.69
N GLY A 487 -1.41 -12.80 24.90
CA GLY A 487 -0.47 -11.70 25.10
C GLY A 487 -1.08 -10.39 25.58
N TYR A 488 -2.33 -10.09 25.23
CA TYR A 488 -3.02 -8.89 25.68
C TYR A 488 -3.32 -8.91 27.18
N SER A 489 -3.24 -7.75 27.80
CA SER A 489 -3.60 -7.58 29.22
C SER A 489 -5.11 -7.81 29.48
N ASP A 490 -5.96 -7.42 28.53
CA ASP A 490 -7.41 -7.64 28.53
C ASP A 490 -7.91 -7.75 27.07
N PRO A 491 -7.85 -8.95 26.46
CA PRO A 491 -8.23 -9.13 25.05
C PRO A 491 -9.67 -8.71 24.74
N GLU A 492 -10.63 -9.00 25.64
CA GLU A 492 -12.05 -8.66 25.45
C GLU A 492 -12.27 -7.13 25.42
N ALA A 493 -11.57 -6.40 26.28
CA ALA A 493 -11.66 -4.93 26.30
C ALA A 493 -11.04 -4.30 25.05
N ILE A 494 -9.89 -4.82 24.59
CA ILE A 494 -9.19 -4.32 23.41
C ILE A 494 -10.00 -4.62 22.14
N ASP A 495 -10.51 -5.83 21.98
CA ASP A 495 -11.36 -6.19 20.85
C ASP A 495 -12.66 -5.36 20.83
N THR A 496 -13.24 -5.09 22.01
CA THR A 496 -14.42 -4.22 22.11
C THR A 496 -14.09 -2.78 21.67
N LEU A 497 -12.93 -2.26 22.06
CA LEU A 497 -12.49 -0.92 21.67
C LEU A 497 -12.28 -0.83 20.16
N ILE A 498 -11.61 -1.81 19.56
CA ILE A 498 -11.38 -1.87 18.10
C ILE A 498 -12.71 -1.95 17.34
N ASN A 499 -13.63 -2.81 17.77
CA ASN A 499 -14.94 -2.94 17.14
C ASN A 499 -15.79 -1.66 17.31
N SER A 500 -15.59 -0.88 18.37
CA SER A 500 -16.30 0.39 18.55
C SER A 500 -15.89 1.43 17.49
N ALA A 501 -14.61 1.46 17.07
CA ALA A 501 -14.16 2.34 15.98
C ALA A 501 -14.89 2.06 14.66
N ARG A 502 -15.15 0.78 14.35
CA ARG A 502 -15.89 0.35 13.16
C ARG A 502 -17.34 0.79 13.18
N THR A 503 -17.99 0.72 14.33
CA THR A 503 -19.43 0.95 14.44
C THR A 503 -19.81 2.40 14.77
N THR A 504 -18.83 3.27 15.01
CA THR A 504 -19.06 4.69 15.34
C THR A 504 -19.07 5.54 14.06
N LEU A 505 -20.25 6.11 13.73
CA LEU A 505 -20.45 6.98 12.56
C LEU A 505 -20.12 8.45 12.85
N ASP A 506 -20.11 8.88 14.10
CA ASP A 506 -19.69 10.23 14.47
C ASP A 506 -18.16 10.34 14.32
N GLU A 507 -17.74 11.25 13.44
CA GLU A 507 -16.34 11.40 13.06
C GLU A 507 -15.43 11.80 14.22
N GLU A 508 -15.87 12.75 15.06
CA GLU A 508 -15.07 13.23 16.20
C GLU A 508 -14.91 12.13 17.26
N GLU A 509 -15.99 11.40 17.55
CA GLU A 509 -15.96 10.28 18.45
C GLU A 509 -15.09 9.13 17.90
N ARG A 510 -15.20 8.81 16.60
CA ARG A 510 -14.41 7.76 15.94
C ARG A 510 -12.92 8.08 15.97
N LEU A 511 -12.51 9.31 15.65
CA LEU A 511 -11.11 9.74 15.73
C LEU A 511 -10.56 9.64 17.16
N SER A 512 -11.38 9.98 18.16
CA SER A 512 -11.00 9.81 19.55
C SER A 512 -10.77 8.34 19.93
N ILE A 513 -11.61 7.44 19.44
CA ILE A 513 -11.47 5.99 19.66
C ILE A 513 -10.21 5.47 18.95
N LEU A 514 -9.95 5.88 17.69
CA LEU A 514 -8.75 5.49 16.96
C LEU A 514 -7.46 5.95 17.63
N SER A 515 -7.47 7.17 18.22
CA SER A 515 -6.34 7.65 19.03
C SER A 515 -6.17 6.83 20.31
N GLU A 516 -7.26 6.46 21.01
CA GLU A 516 -7.20 5.60 22.19
C GLU A 516 -6.64 4.21 21.83
N ILE A 517 -7.06 3.62 20.72
CA ILE A 517 -6.53 2.33 20.24
C ILE A 517 -5.01 2.42 20.05
N GLN A 518 -4.50 3.46 19.39
CA GLN A 518 -3.06 3.63 19.16
C GLN A 518 -2.28 3.71 20.48
N ASN A 519 -2.83 4.39 21.49
CA ASN A 519 -2.22 4.47 22.82
C ASN A 519 -2.21 3.10 23.53
N VAL A 520 -3.33 2.38 23.50
CA VAL A 520 -3.45 1.05 24.13
C VAL A 520 -2.47 0.07 23.48
N LEU A 521 -2.41 0.03 22.15
CA LEU A 521 -1.57 -0.90 21.42
C LEU A 521 -0.06 -0.57 21.56
N PHE A 522 0.30 0.69 21.77
CA PHE A 522 1.66 1.05 22.17
C PHE A 522 2.03 0.41 23.52
N GLU A 523 1.17 0.50 24.53
CA GLU A 523 1.44 -0.11 25.85
C GLU A 523 1.51 -1.63 25.79
N GLU A 524 0.69 -2.27 24.95
CA GLU A 524 0.68 -3.73 24.75
C GLU A 524 1.88 -4.25 23.97
N ALA A 525 2.50 -3.42 23.13
CA ALA A 525 3.74 -3.73 22.39
C ALA A 525 3.68 -5.04 21.58
N MET A 526 2.56 -5.34 20.92
CA MET A 526 2.34 -6.62 20.23
C MET A 526 3.19 -6.77 18.96
N TRP A 527 3.66 -5.65 18.41
CA TRP A 527 4.46 -5.55 17.20
C TRP A 527 5.71 -4.72 17.43
N ILE A 528 6.74 -4.99 16.64
CA ILE A 528 7.75 -3.98 16.32
C ILE A 528 7.38 -3.42 14.96
N MET A 529 7.32 -2.09 14.85
CA MET A 529 6.97 -1.37 13.63
C MET A 529 8.25 -0.72 13.05
N PRO A 530 9.02 -1.43 12.21
CA PRO A 530 10.33 -0.97 11.72
C PRO A 530 10.28 0.38 11.01
N ALA A 531 9.39 0.50 10.04
CA ALA A 531 9.16 1.70 9.26
C ALA A 531 7.88 1.56 8.41
N ASN A 532 7.38 2.69 7.95
CA ASN A 532 6.52 2.82 6.78
C ASN A 532 7.42 3.07 5.58
N GLU A 533 7.33 2.26 4.54
CA GLU A 533 8.23 2.37 3.38
C GLU A 533 7.89 3.59 2.54
N GLY A 534 8.90 4.19 1.91
CA GLY A 534 8.67 5.24 0.93
C GLY A 534 8.21 4.67 -0.40
N ALA A 535 7.27 5.34 -1.04
CA ALA A 535 6.79 5.05 -2.39
C ALA A 535 7.22 6.17 -3.34
N PRO A 536 8.49 6.22 -3.73
CA PRO A 536 8.97 7.26 -4.61
C PRO A 536 8.40 7.10 -6.02
N SER A 537 8.15 8.23 -6.69
CA SER A 537 7.75 8.25 -8.08
C SER A 537 8.67 9.11 -8.92
N ALA A 538 8.72 8.87 -10.22
CA ALA A 538 9.50 9.71 -11.12
C ALA A 538 8.81 9.93 -12.47
N SER A 539 8.89 11.17 -12.96
CA SER A 539 8.35 11.57 -14.25
C SER A 539 9.27 12.53 -14.99
N GLY A 540 9.02 12.72 -16.28
CA GLY A 540 9.65 13.80 -17.04
C GLY A 540 9.03 15.16 -16.70
N GLU A 541 9.84 16.23 -16.67
CA GLU A 541 9.39 17.61 -16.40
C GLU A 541 8.28 18.12 -17.34
N TRP A 542 8.05 17.44 -18.45
CA TRP A 542 6.99 17.74 -19.42
C TRP A 542 5.63 17.15 -19.03
N VAL A 543 5.56 16.24 -18.05
CA VAL A 543 4.31 15.66 -17.55
C VAL A 543 3.69 16.63 -16.54
N GLN A 544 2.40 16.90 -16.70
CA GLN A 544 1.63 17.78 -15.81
C GLN A 544 0.47 16.98 -15.20
N GLY A 545 0.09 17.32 -13.98
CA GLY A 545 -0.99 16.66 -13.26
C GLY A 545 -0.63 15.28 -12.71
N HIS A 546 0.68 14.92 -12.73
CA HIS A 546 1.13 13.66 -12.14
C HIS A 546 0.90 13.69 -10.61
N VAL A 547 0.07 12.76 -10.14
CA VAL A 547 -0.23 12.53 -8.74
C VAL A 547 -0.28 11.04 -8.52
N GLU A 548 0.38 10.57 -7.50
CA GLU A 548 0.24 9.23 -6.97
C GLU A 548 -0.39 9.34 -5.59
N ASN A 549 -1.49 8.63 -5.39
CA ASN A 549 -2.21 8.66 -4.13
C ASN A 549 -2.21 7.25 -3.51
N PRO A 550 -1.56 7.05 -2.36
CA PRO A 550 -1.51 5.74 -1.71
C PRO A 550 -2.90 5.23 -1.31
N MET A 551 -3.87 6.15 -1.13
CA MET A 551 -5.26 5.79 -0.80
C MET A 551 -6.02 5.09 -1.93
N TRP A 552 -5.45 4.98 -3.13
CA TRP A 552 -6.02 4.20 -4.24
C TRP A 552 -5.68 2.71 -4.18
N ALA A 553 -5.54 2.15 -3.00
CA ALA A 553 -5.20 0.77 -2.67
C ALA A 553 -3.69 0.46 -2.69
N ARG A 554 -2.93 1.13 -3.51
CA ARG A 554 -1.46 1.22 -3.55
C ARG A 554 -1.12 2.59 -4.14
N PRO A 555 0.12 3.07 -4.06
CA PRO A 555 0.53 4.23 -4.84
C PRO A 555 0.27 3.96 -6.32
N SER A 556 -0.85 4.44 -6.81
CA SER A 556 -1.38 4.14 -8.16
C SER A 556 -1.53 5.41 -8.98
N GLN A 557 -1.52 5.22 -10.30
CA GLN A 557 -1.59 6.31 -11.27
C GLN A 557 -3.00 6.40 -11.87
N TYR A 558 -3.65 7.55 -11.71
CA TYR A 558 -4.90 7.83 -12.43
C TYR A 558 -4.61 8.69 -13.66
N TRP A 559 -4.36 8.03 -14.78
CA TRP A 559 -3.82 8.62 -16.01
C TRP A 559 -4.69 9.71 -16.62
N ALA A 560 -6.00 9.73 -16.32
CA ALA A 560 -6.91 10.74 -16.84
C ALA A 560 -6.57 12.17 -16.40
N LEU A 561 -5.85 12.32 -15.27
CA LEU A 561 -5.39 13.61 -14.76
C LEU A 561 -4.16 14.15 -15.51
N TYR A 562 -3.44 13.33 -16.26
CA TYR A 562 -2.11 13.67 -16.77
C TYR A 562 -2.17 14.25 -18.18
N SER A 563 -1.35 15.28 -18.41
CA SER A 563 -1.18 15.95 -19.69
C SER A 563 0.29 16.30 -19.94
N LYS A 564 0.59 16.84 -21.13
CA LYS A 564 1.95 17.27 -21.51
C LYS A 564 2.00 18.69 -22.02
#